data_0870915386dbaae4130ff2059116df7d
#
_entry.id   0870915386dbaae4130ff2059116df7d
#
_cell.length_a   1.000
_cell.length_b   1.000
_cell.length_c   1.000
_cell.angle_alpha   90.00
_cell.angle_beta   90.00
_cell.angle_gamma   90.00
#
_symmetry.space_group_name_H-M   'P 1'
#
loop_
_entity.id
_entity.type
_entity.pdbx_description
1 polymer ?
#
loop_
_entity_poly.entity_id
_entity_poly.type
_entity_poly.pdbx_seq_one_letter_code
_entity_poly.pdbx_strand_id
1 'polypeptide(L)'
;MNKKFLTFVSCCVIGTVLQAGGYLYLDQVLFAPLSSSDYGVSDVKDKNTEALDKAGRKIFSKITVKGKAYYSHDYHYMADVTADSVTIYNSDSLNTPQKVDLKGQGVSFFEWMPDRNLALMAMYPIHWKGGRWDVTLARYNPEGTTHESDAPIKDLPRNAKIVDVAYSTATNAVYMKMEVGNGLYRIYRTDANYDTRRIYVQTSHIGKIAVFYDEDKFFYDDSQRGIMLSLIHI
;
A
#
# COMPACT_ATOMS: atom_id res chain seq x y z
N MET A 1 18.65 50.82 -40.47
CA MET A 1 18.89 49.84 -39.39
C MET A 1 20.07 48.97 -39.81
N ASN A 2 21.12 48.85 -39.00
CA ASN A 2 22.38 48.22 -39.38
C ASN A 2 22.16 46.68 -39.52
N LYS A 3 22.47 46.07 -40.69
CA LYS A 3 22.29 44.64 -40.95
C LYS A 3 22.88 43.76 -39.84
N LYS A 4 24.02 44.15 -39.29
CA LYS A 4 24.70 43.45 -38.18
C LYS A 4 23.87 43.47 -36.90
N PHE A 5 23.18 44.57 -36.59
CA PHE A 5 22.28 44.68 -35.43
C PHE A 5 21.05 43.79 -35.58
N LEU A 6 20.45 43.73 -36.78
CA LEU A 6 19.32 42.87 -37.06
C LEU A 6 19.70 41.39 -36.93
N THR A 7 20.87 40.99 -37.43
CA THR A 7 21.36 39.61 -37.27
C THR A 7 21.61 39.25 -35.80
N PHE A 8 22.17 40.15 -35.01
CA PHE A 8 22.39 39.91 -33.58
C PHE A 8 21.08 39.72 -32.83
N VAL A 9 20.09 40.61 -33.06
CA VAL A 9 18.76 40.48 -32.45
C VAL A 9 18.07 39.16 -32.85
N SER A 10 18.18 38.79 -34.14
CA SER A 10 17.63 37.52 -34.63
C SER A 10 18.26 36.30 -33.95
N CYS A 11 19.56 36.28 -33.76
CA CYS A 11 20.25 35.21 -33.03
C CYS A 11 19.83 35.12 -31.56
N CYS A 12 19.65 36.25 -30.89
CA CYS A 12 19.18 36.30 -29.51
C CYS A 12 17.77 35.75 -29.40
N VAL A 13 16.84 36.11 -30.30
CA VAL A 13 15.45 35.60 -30.31
C VAL A 13 15.44 34.10 -30.55
N ILE A 14 16.20 33.61 -31.54
CA ILE A 14 16.27 32.15 -31.81
C ILE A 14 16.84 31.39 -30.59
N GLY A 15 17.91 31.92 -29.98
CA GLY A 15 18.48 31.32 -28.77
C GLY A 15 17.48 31.22 -27.61
N THR A 16 16.72 32.30 -27.38
CA THR A 16 15.70 32.34 -26.34
C THR A 16 14.55 31.31 -26.61
N VAL A 17 14.10 31.23 -27.87
CA VAL A 17 13.06 30.28 -28.27
C VAL A 17 13.54 28.84 -28.11
N LEU A 18 14.76 28.52 -28.50
CA LEU A 18 15.34 27.19 -28.32
C LEU A 18 15.49 26.84 -26.83
N GLN A 19 15.92 27.79 -26.02
CA GLN A 19 16.07 27.60 -24.58
C GLN A 19 14.73 27.42 -23.90
N ALA A 20 13.71 28.22 -24.24
CA ALA A 20 12.36 28.06 -23.72
C ALA A 20 11.74 26.72 -24.15
N GLY A 21 11.92 26.31 -25.41
CA GLY A 21 11.49 25.00 -25.91
C GLY A 21 12.19 23.84 -25.19
N GLY A 22 13.49 23.98 -24.93
CA GLY A 22 14.26 23.00 -24.13
C GLY A 22 13.73 22.89 -22.69
N TYR A 23 13.45 23.99 -22.03
CA TYR A 23 12.87 23.96 -20.68
C TYR A 23 11.46 23.37 -20.65
N LEU A 24 10.61 23.70 -21.63
CA LEU A 24 9.28 23.07 -21.73
C LEU A 24 9.37 21.56 -21.98
N TYR A 25 10.30 21.14 -22.81
CA TYR A 25 10.54 19.70 -23.04
C TYR A 25 11.02 19.01 -21.78
N LEU A 26 11.97 19.59 -21.05
CA LEU A 26 12.43 19.04 -19.78
C LEU A 26 11.31 18.97 -18.75
N ASP A 27 10.53 20.02 -18.60
CA ASP A 27 9.45 20.11 -17.62
C ASP A 27 8.26 19.16 -17.95
N GLN A 28 7.84 19.12 -19.22
CA GLN A 28 6.65 18.36 -19.61
C GLN A 28 6.91 16.93 -20.05
N VAL A 29 8.14 16.57 -20.41
CA VAL A 29 8.48 15.23 -20.89
C VAL A 29 9.45 14.51 -19.97
N LEU A 30 10.55 15.16 -19.60
CA LEU A 30 11.59 14.50 -18.82
C LEU A 30 11.33 14.57 -17.31
N PHE A 31 10.78 15.68 -16.83
CA PHE A 31 10.40 15.87 -15.42
C PHE A 31 8.88 15.95 -15.22
N ALA A 32 8.11 15.61 -16.26
CA ALA A 32 6.67 15.42 -16.06
C ALA A 32 6.48 14.49 -14.87
N PRO A 33 5.60 14.85 -13.90
CA PRO A 33 5.29 13.93 -12.82
C PRO A 33 4.81 12.65 -13.48
N LEU A 34 5.59 11.58 -13.29
CA LEU A 34 5.23 10.25 -13.77
C LEU A 34 3.83 9.97 -13.26
N SER A 35 2.91 9.68 -14.18
CA SER A 35 1.57 9.27 -13.77
C SER A 35 1.68 8.01 -12.92
N SER A 36 0.77 7.79 -12.00
CA SER A 36 0.75 6.56 -11.17
C SER A 36 0.81 5.28 -12.00
N SER A 37 0.48 5.33 -13.29
CA SER A 37 0.63 4.25 -14.26
C SER A 37 2.08 3.88 -14.58
N ASP A 38 3.00 4.83 -14.53
CA ASP A 38 4.40 4.60 -14.90
C ASP A 38 5.20 3.93 -13.78
N TYR A 39 4.68 3.95 -12.55
CA TYR A 39 5.30 3.27 -11.40
C TYR A 39 4.78 1.84 -11.16
N GLY A 40 4.03 1.26 -12.10
CA GLY A 40 3.42 -0.05 -11.90
C GLY A 40 2.39 -0.08 -10.76
N VAL A 41 2.08 1.06 -10.17
CA VAL A 41 0.92 1.25 -9.30
C VAL A 41 -0.27 1.41 -10.24
N SER A 42 -0.90 0.31 -10.56
CA SER A 42 -2.01 0.20 -11.49
C SER A 42 -3.28 0.84 -10.92
N ASP A 43 -3.33 2.18 -10.89
CA ASP A 43 -4.59 2.91 -10.78
C ASP A 43 -5.15 3.30 -12.17
N VAL A 44 -4.48 2.94 -13.25
CA VAL A 44 -5.08 3.00 -14.58
C VAL A 44 -6.02 1.80 -14.71
N LYS A 45 -7.24 2.00 -14.28
CA LYS A 45 -8.34 1.13 -14.67
C LYS A 45 -8.55 1.27 -16.18
N ASP A 46 -7.78 0.48 -16.92
CA ASP A 46 -8.08 0.25 -18.32
C ASP A 46 -9.53 -0.28 -18.41
N LYS A 47 -10.28 0.08 -19.46
CA LYS A 47 -11.67 -0.37 -19.67
C LYS A 47 -11.80 -1.90 -19.58
N ASN A 48 -10.75 -2.62 -19.94
CA ASN A 48 -10.67 -4.07 -19.81
C ASN A 48 -10.59 -4.50 -18.32
N THR A 49 -9.83 -3.79 -17.50
CA THR A 49 -9.72 -4.03 -16.06
C THR A 49 -11.05 -3.74 -15.34
N GLU A 50 -11.77 -2.69 -15.74
CA GLU A 50 -13.11 -2.41 -15.18
C GLU A 50 -14.14 -3.47 -15.56
N ALA A 51 -14.07 -4.02 -16.77
CA ALA A 51 -14.95 -5.11 -17.22
C ALA A 51 -14.66 -6.40 -16.43
N LEU A 52 -13.39 -6.74 -16.23
CA LEU A 52 -12.95 -7.89 -15.42
C LEU A 52 -13.34 -7.70 -13.96
N ASP A 53 -13.17 -6.50 -13.40
CA ASP A 53 -13.57 -6.16 -12.03
C ASP A 53 -15.08 -6.34 -11.83
N LYS A 54 -15.91 -5.86 -12.76
CA LYS A 54 -17.37 -6.04 -12.73
C LYS A 54 -17.77 -7.51 -12.87
N ALA A 55 -17.13 -8.26 -13.76
CA ALA A 55 -17.41 -9.67 -13.95
C ALA A 55 -17.03 -10.49 -12.72
N GLY A 56 -15.85 -10.25 -12.15
CA GLY A 56 -15.37 -10.92 -10.95
C GLY A 56 -16.25 -10.64 -9.74
N ARG A 57 -16.59 -9.38 -9.49
CA ARG A 57 -17.50 -9.01 -8.37
C ARG A 57 -18.91 -9.60 -8.54
N LYS A 58 -19.37 -9.80 -9.75
CA LYS A 58 -20.68 -10.42 -10.03
C LYS A 58 -20.76 -11.86 -9.52
N ILE A 59 -19.66 -12.61 -9.47
CA ILE A 59 -19.60 -13.97 -8.94
C ILE A 59 -20.11 -13.98 -7.50
N PHE A 60 -19.68 -13.01 -6.69
CA PHE A 60 -20.01 -12.90 -5.28
C PHE A 60 -21.27 -12.05 -4.99
N SER A 61 -22.01 -11.63 -6.01
CA SER A 61 -23.16 -10.72 -5.86
C SER A 61 -24.32 -11.29 -5.01
N LYS A 62 -24.37 -12.61 -4.86
CA LYS A 62 -25.40 -13.31 -4.05
C LYS A 62 -25.03 -13.38 -2.57
N ILE A 63 -23.80 -13.02 -2.21
CA ILE A 63 -23.32 -13.08 -0.84
C ILE A 63 -23.71 -11.81 -0.10
N THR A 64 -24.35 -11.95 1.03
CA THR A 64 -24.63 -10.82 1.92
C THR A 64 -23.41 -10.54 2.77
N VAL A 65 -22.71 -9.45 2.48
CA VAL A 65 -21.52 -9.00 3.20
C VAL A 65 -21.94 -8.31 4.50
N LYS A 66 -21.32 -8.66 5.62
CA LYS A 66 -21.56 -8.06 6.94
C LYS A 66 -20.63 -6.88 7.22
N GLY A 67 -19.41 -6.96 6.72
CA GLY A 67 -18.37 -5.97 6.88
C GLY A 67 -17.95 -5.33 5.54
N LYS A 68 -16.66 -5.28 5.28
CA LYS A 68 -16.09 -4.79 4.03
C LYS A 68 -15.63 -5.96 3.16
N ALA A 69 -16.05 -5.96 1.90
CA ALA A 69 -15.63 -6.97 0.94
C ALA A 69 -14.27 -6.61 0.33
N TYR A 70 -13.36 -7.58 0.32
CA TYR A 70 -12.07 -7.50 -0.33
C TYR A 70 -11.94 -8.67 -1.33
N TYR A 71 -11.57 -8.39 -2.54
CA TYR A 71 -11.46 -9.37 -3.62
C TYR A 71 -9.99 -9.69 -3.90
N SER A 72 -9.65 -10.98 -4.13
CA SER A 72 -8.33 -11.38 -4.55
C SER A 72 -8.04 -10.85 -5.96
N HIS A 73 -6.77 -10.81 -6.36
CA HIS A 73 -6.31 -10.26 -7.63
C HIS A 73 -6.98 -10.91 -8.86
N ASP A 74 -7.31 -12.19 -8.76
CA ASP A 74 -7.94 -13.01 -9.81
C ASP A 74 -9.45 -13.23 -9.59
N TYR A 75 -10.03 -12.62 -8.55
CA TYR A 75 -11.43 -12.83 -8.14
C TYR A 75 -11.79 -14.28 -7.79
N HIS A 76 -10.81 -15.12 -7.50
CA HIS A 76 -11.06 -16.48 -7.04
C HIS A 76 -11.55 -16.50 -5.59
N TYR A 77 -11.13 -15.53 -4.78
CA TYR A 77 -11.54 -15.37 -3.39
C TYR A 77 -12.14 -13.99 -3.10
N MET A 78 -13.10 -13.98 -2.18
CA MET A 78 -13.61 -12.76 -1.56
C MET A 78 -13.55 -12.92 -0.04
N ALA A 79 -13.04 -11.90 0.66
CA ALA A 79 -13.09 -11.82 2.11
C ALA A 79 -14.17 -10.84 2.56
N ASP A 80 -15.07 -11.29 3.46
CA ASP A 80 -15.94 -10.42 4.24
C ASP A 80 -15.28 -10.17 5.60
N VAL A 81 -14.83 -8.94 5.82
CA VAL A 81 -14.01 -8.54 6.96
C VAL A 81 -14.76 -7.57 7.85
N THR A 82 -14.95 -7.96 9.09
CA THR A 82 -15.40 -7.07 10.18
C THR A 82 -14.25 -6.81 11.15
N ALA A 83 -14.50 -6.02 12.18
CA ALA A 83 -13.48 -5.77 13.22
C ALA A 83 -13.12 -7.03 14.04
N ASP A 84 -13.95 -8.03 14.05
CA ASP A 84 -13.85 -9.23 14.90
C ASP A 84 -14.00 -10.56 14.13
N SER A 85 -14.20 -10.50 12.83
CA SER A 85 -14.33 -11.72 12.01
C SER A 85 -13.83 -11.53 10.59
N VAL A 86 -13.31 -12.60 10.01
CA VAL A 86 -12.94 -12.73 8.61
C VAL A 86 -13.56 -14.01 8.06
N THR A 87 -14.35 -13.88 6.99
CA THR A 87 -14.96 -15.00 6.30
C THR A 87 -14.53 -14.99 4.84
N ILE A 88 -13.92 -16.06 4.38
CA ILE A 88 -13.42 -16.21 3.01
C ILE A 88 -14.42 -17.06 2.21
N TYR A 89 -14.78 -16.56 1.05
CA TYR A 89 -15.59 -17.24 0.05
C TYR A 89 -14.74 -17.58 -1.16
N ASN A 90 -14.87 -18.79 -1.64
CA ASN A 90 -14.24 -19.26 -2.88
C ASN A 90 -15.27 -19.21 -4.02
N SER A 91 -14.88 -18.74 -5.20
CA SER A 91 -15.75 -18.63 -6.39
C SER A 91 -16.34 -19.98 -6.83
N ASP A 92 -15.61 -21.07 -6.62
CA ASP A 92 -16.02 -22.42 -7.02
C ASP A 92 -16.95 -23.07 -5.98
N SER A 93 -16.95 -22.56 -4.74
CA SER A 93 -17.71 -23.15 -3.63
C SER A 93 -18.31 -22.09 -2.70
N LEU A 94 -19.15 -21.21 -3.26
CA LEU A 94 -19.77 -20.09 -2.54
C LEU A 94 -20.56 -20.49 -1.28
N ASN A 95 -21.10 -21.71 -1.25
CA ASN A 95 -21.94 -22.20 -0.16
C ASN A 95 -21.14 -22.76 1.04
N THR A 96 -19.82 -22.85 0.92
CA THR A 96 -18.92 -23.37 1.96
C THR A 96 -17.89 -22.32 2.37
N PRO A 97 -18.32 -21.22 3.02
CA PRO A 97 -17.39 -20.18 3.43
C PRO A 97 -16.45 -20.70 4.52
N GLN A 98 -15.18 -20.27 4.42
CA GLN A 98 -14.17 -20.58 5.42
C GLN A 98 -14.05 -19.41 6.40
N LYS A 99 -14.32 -19.69 7.67
CA LYS A 99 -14.11 -18.70 8.74
C LYS A 99 -12.68 -18.79 9.24
N VAL A 100 -11.97 -17.65 9.22
CA VAL A 100 -10.60 -17.57 9.73
C VAL A 100 -10.64 -17.56 11.26
N ASP A 101 -9.83 -18.40 11.91
CA ASP A 101 -9.68 -18.39 13.36
C ASP A 101 -8.77 -17.25 13.79
N LEU A 102 -9.35 -16.18 14.31
CA LEU A 102 -8.63 -15.02 14.82
C LEU A 102 -8.10 -15.19 16.26
N LYS A 103 -8.33 -16.33 16.90
CA LYS A 103 -7.91 -16.60 18.29
C LYS A 103 -8.36 -15.52 19.28
N GLY A 104 -9.54 -14.96 19.07
CA GLY A 104 -10.09 -13.89 19.91
C GLY A 104 -9.48 -12.51 19.68
N GLN A 105 -8.75 -12.33 18.60
CA GLN A 105 -8.19 -11.03 18.19
C GLN A 105 -9.13 -10.29 17.22
N GLY A 106 -8.96 -8.99 17.10
CA GLY A 106 -9.62 -8.14 16.11
C GLY A 106 -8.73 -7.88 14.92
N VAL A 107 -9.33 -7.44 13.82
CA VAL A 107 -8.66 -7.09 12.57
C VAL A 107 -8.73 -5.58 12.38
N SER A 108 -7.57 -4.93 12.19
CA SER A 108 -7.48 -3.49 11.91
C SER A 108 -7.14 -3.18 10.45
N PHE A 109 -6.55 -4.15 9.75
CA PHE A 109 -6.17 -4.03 8.34
C PHE A 109 -6.34 -5.38 7.67
N PHE A 110 -6.80 -5.38 6.44
CA PHE A 110 -6.87 -6.56 5.57
C PHE A 110 -6.65 -6.12 4.12
N GLU A 111 -5.80 -6.83 3.40
CA GLU A 111 -5.58 -6.60 1.98
C GLU A 111 -5.11 -7.89 1.30
N TRP A 112 -5.61 -8.16 0.09
CA TRP A 112 -5.06 -9.21 -0.77
C TRP A 112 -3.81 -8.70 -1.48
N MET A 113 -2.81 -9.57 -1.62
CA MET A 113 -1.65 -9.25 -2.45
C MET A 113 -2.07 -9.12 -3.92
N PRO A 114 -1.45 -8.20 -4.70
CA PRO A 114 -1.88 -7.91 -6.07
C PRO A 114 -1.46 -8.99 -7.07
N ASP A 115 -0.57 -9.89 -6.70
CA ASP A 115 0.05 -10.88 -7.59
C ASP A 115 -0.26 -12.34 -7.22
N ARG A 116 -0.93 -12.56 -6.09
CA ARG A 116 -1.21 -13.92 -5.58
C ARG A 116 -2.37 -13.95 -4.59
N ASN A 117 -2.96 -15.14 -4.38
CA ASN A 117 -4.04 -15.35 -3.43
C ASN A 117 -3.51 -15.49 -1.98
N LEU A 118 -2.79 -14.49 -1.54
CA LEU A 118 -2.30 -14.34 -0.17
C LEU A 118 -2.83 -13.03 0.40
N ALA A 119 -3.39 -13.05 1.60
CA ALA A 119 -3.85 -11.85 2.29
C ALA A 119 -2.89 -11.45 3.41
N LEU A 120 -2.71 -10.15 3.58
CA LEU A 120 -2.09 -9.54 4.76
C LEU A 120 -3.19 -9.09 5.72
N MET A 121 -3.07 -9.49 6.97
CA MET A 121 -4.07 -9.23 8.00
C MET A 121 -3.40 -8.73 9.28
N ALA A 122 -3.71 -7.50 9.69
CA ALA A 122 -3.20 -6.97 10.95
C ALA A 122 -4.18 -7.24 12.09
N MET A 123 -3.69 -7.87 13.14
CA MET A 123 -4.49 -8.31 14.28
C MET A 123 -4.08 -7.60 15.56
N TYR A 124 -5.05 -7.36 16.44
CA TYR A 124 -4.86 -6.74 17.74
C TYR A 124 -5.77 -7.39 18.80
N PRO A 125 -5.40 -7.36 20.10
CA PRO A 125 -6.23 -7.96 21.15
C PRO A 125 -7.53 -7.16 21.35
N ILE A 126 -8.70 -7.83 21.33
CA ILE A 126 -10.00 -7.18 21.54
C ILE A 126 -10.29 -6.97 23.03
N HIS A 127 -10.01 -7.98 23.86
CA HIS A 127 -10.40 -8.00 25.29
C HIS A 127 -9.22 -7.79 26.23
N TRP A 128 -8.34 -6.87 25.86
CA TRP A 128 -7.14 -6.60 26.65
C TRP A 128 -7.41 -5.63 27.79
N LYS A 129 -7.01 -5.99 29.01
CA LYS A 129 -7.18 -5.19 30.21
C LYS A 129 -5.92 -4.41 30.63
N GLY A 130 -4.79 -4.69 30.00
CA GLY A 130 -3.51 -4.03 30.27
C GLY A 130 -3.41 -2.64 29.62
N GLY A 131 -2.40 -1.86 30.03
CA GLY A 131 -2.13 -0.52 29.47
C GLY A 131 -1.38 -0.56 28.12
N ARG A 132 -0.71 -1.67 27.82
CA ARG A 132 0.05 -1.87 26.59
C ARG A 132 -0.34 -3.20 25.95
N TRP A 133 -0.19 -3.32 24.67
CA TRP A 133 -0.58 -4.53 23.93
C TRP A 133 0.35 -4.84 22.77
N ASP A 134 0.19 -6.01 22.17
CA ASP A 134 0.94 -6.47 21.04
C ASP A 134 0.06 -6.45 19.77
N VAL A 135 0.65 -6.11 18.63
CA VAL A 135 -0.03 -6.14 17.32
C VAL A 135 0.76 -7.06 16.40
N THR A 136 0.05 -7.89 15.66
CA THR A 136 0.65 -8.88 14.77
C THR A 136 0.21 -8.65 13.34
N LEU A 137 1.12 -8.77 12.38
CA LEU A 137 0.79 -8.95 10.98
C LEU A 137 0.81 -10.43 10.66
N ALA A 138 -0.29 -10.96 10.13
CA ALA A 138 -0.41 -12.34 9.70
C ALA A 138 -0.54 -12.44 8.18
N ARG A 139 0.01 -13.50 7.61
CA ARG A 139 -0.21 -13.90 6.23
C ARG A 139 -1.23 -15.03 6.20
N TYR A 140 -2.25 -14.88 5.39
CA TYR A 140 -3.31 -15.86 5.26
C TYR A 140 -3.37 -16.38 3.82
N ASN A 141 -3.15 -17.69 3.68
CA ASN A 141 -3.33 -18.40 2.42
C ASN A 141 -4.63 -19.22 2.50
N PRO A 142 -5.66 -18.94 1.66
CA PRO A 142 -6.91 -19.68 1.70
C PRO A 142 -6.79 -21.14 1.26
N GLU A 143 -5.75 -21.50 0.54
CA GLU A 143 -5.44 -22.88 0.15
C GLU A 143 -4.71 -23.66 1.25
N GLY A 144 -4.18 -22.95 2.24
CA GLY A 144 -3.50 -23.52 3.39
C GLY A 144 -4.44 -23.76 4.58
N THR A 145 -4.05 -24.65 5.47
CA THR A 145 -4.84 -24.93 6.70
C THR A 145 -4.50 -23.98 7.85
N THR A 146 -3.43 -23.24 7.76
CA THR A 146 -2.91 -22.35 8.81
C THR A 146 -2.49 -21.00 8.25
N HIS A 147 -2.72 -19.94 9.02
CA HIS A 147 -2.12 -18.66 8.76
C HIS A 147 -0.76 -18.56 9.49
N GLU A 148 0.23 -18.07 8.78
CA GLU A 148 1.53 -17.74 9.36
C GLU A 148 1.45 -16.33 9.95
N SER A 149 1.87 -16.16 11.18
CA SER A 149 1.98 -14.85 11.81
C SER A 149 3.44 -14.46 11.92
N ASP A 150 3.74 -13.24 11.56
CA ASP A 150 5.01 -12.62 11.86
C ASP A 150 5.16 -12.43 13.39
N ALA A 151 6.37 -12.23 13.84
CA ALA A 151 6.60 -11.92 15.24
C ALA A 151 5.80 -10.69 15.66
N PRO A 152 5.12 -10.71 16.82
CA PRO A 152 4.31 -9.58 17.24
C PRO A 152 5.20 -8.36 17.53
N ILE A 153 4.73 -7.18 17.16
CA ILE A 153 5.28 -5.89 17.60
C ILE A 153 4.79 -5.66 19.01
N LYS A 154 5.69 -5.79 19.97
CA LYS A 154 5.36 -5.84 21.39
C LYS A 154 5.33 -4.46 22.05
N ASP A 155 4.69 -4.40 23.21
CA ASP A 155 4.75 -3.30 24.14
C ASP A 155 4.33 -1.95 23.53
N LEU A 156 3.27 -1.97 22.74
CA LEU A 156 2.68 -0.79 22.12
C LEU A 156 1.68 -0.10 23.05
N PRO A 157 1.46 1.20 22.86
CA PRO A 157 0.35 1.87 23.54
C PRO A 157 -0.98 1.17 23.27
N ARG A 158 -1.86 1.16 24.26
CA ARG A 158 -3.21 0.67 24.06
C ARG A 158 -3.87 1.40 22.88
N ASN A 159 -4.62 0.66 22.07
CA ASN A 159 -5.24 1.10 20.82
C ASN A 159 -4.28 1.34 19.65
N ALA A 160 -2.99 1.05 19.77
CA ALA A 160 -2.11 1.03 18.62
C ALA A 160 -2.59 -0.01 17.59
N LYS A 161 -2.70 0.37 16.32
CA LYS A 161 -3.19 -0.47 15.23
C LYS A 161 -2.40 -0.24 13.96
N ILE A 162 -2.13 -1.30 13.22
CA ILE A 162 -1.66 -1.17 11.84
C ILE A 162 -2.84 -0.67 11.01
N VAL A 163 -2.65 0.45 10.31
CA VAL A 163 -3.69 1.12 9.53
C VAL A 163 -3.38 1.17 8.04
N ASP A 164 -2.12 0.90 7.68
CA ASP A 164 -1.68 0.86 6.28
C ASP A 164 -0.44 -0.03 6.16
N VAL A 165 -0.28 -0.72 5.04
CA VAL A 165 0.83 -1.63 4.76
C VAL A 165 1.31 -1.41 3.33
N ALA A 166 2.61 -1.31 3.15
CA ALA A 166 3.25 -1.30 1.84
C ALA A 166 4.31 -2.39 1.79
N TYR A 167 4.43 -3.09 0.69
CA TYR A 167 5.33 -4.23 0.58
C TYR A 167 5.99 -4.31 -0.80
N SER A 168 7.20 -4.90 -0.83
CA SER A 168 7.89 -5.27 -2.04
C SER A 168 7.92 -6.80 -2.12
N THR A 169 7.37 -7.35 -3.18
CA THR A 169 7.38 -8.80 -3.42
C THR A 169 8.75 -9.29 -3.84
N ALA A 170 9.56 -8.44 -4.46
CA ALA A 170 10.91 -8.78 -4.90
C ALA A 170 11.89 -8.90 -3.71
N THR A 171 11.75 -8.05 -2.69
CA THR A 171 12.65 -8.02 -1.53
C THR A 171 12.06 -8.69 -0.29
N ASN A 172 10.78 -9.10 -0.32
CA ASN A 172 10.01 -9.58 0.82
C ASN A 172 10.00 -8.60 2.02
N ALA A 173 10.18 -7.32 1.75
CA ALA A 173 10.10 -6.29 2.78
C ALA A 173 8.67 -5.79 2.93
N VAL A 174 8.19 -5.71 4.16
CA VAL A 174 6.85 -5.20 4.50
C VAL A 174 6.99 -4.01 5.43
N TYR A 175 6.43 -2.88 5.04
CA TYR A 175 6.36 -1.67 5.83
C TYR A 175 4.97 -1.48 6.38
N MET A 176 4.87 -1.24 7.67
CA MET A 176 3.62 -1.10 8.39
C MET A 176 3.52 0.30 8.97
N LYS A 177 2.47 1.02 8.61
CA LYS A 177 2.11 2.29 9.25
C LYS A 177 1.21 1.98 10.44
N MET A 178 1.68 2.32 11.61
CA MET A 178 0.99 2.08 12.87
C MET A 178 0.50 3.39 13.48
N GLU A 179 -0.79 3.49 13.69
CA GLU A 179 -1.37 4.53 14.53
C GLU A 179 -1.10 4.21 16.02
N VAL A 180 -0.50 5.14 16.72
CA VAL A 180 -0.15 4.96 18.15
C VAL A 180 -0.93 5.90 19.07
N GLY A 181 -1.97 6.53 18.55
CA GLY A 181 -2.88 7.44 19.24
C GLY A 181 -2.73 8.89 18.80
N ASN A 182 -3.82 9.66 18.91
CA ASN A 182 -3.89 11.09 18.60
C ASN A 182 -3.40 11.49 17.19
N GLY A 183 -3.62 10.63 16.19
CA GLY A 183 -3.17 10.89 14.82
C GLY A 183 -1.65 10.84 14.63
N LEU A 184 -0.93 10.24 15.59
CA LEU A 184 0.51 10.02 15.49
C LEU A 184 0.78 8.63 14.93
N TYR A 185 1.74 8.55 14.02
CA TYR A 185 2.08 7.33 13.33
C TYR A 185 3.54 6.94 13.56
N ARG A 186 3.79 5.64 13.53
CA ARG A 186 5.13 5.03 13.51
C ARG A 186 5.21 4.07 12.36
N ILE A 187 6.42 3.96 11.78
CA ILE A 187 6.70 2.99 10.73
C ILE A 187 7.50 1.83 11.34
N TYR A 188 7.08 0.62 10.99
CA TYR A 188 7.80 -0.61 11.27
C TYR A 188 8.10 -1.30 9.96
N ARG A 189 9.22 -2.00 9.88
CA ARG A 189 9.61 -2.81 8.73
C ARG A 189 9.88 -4.22 9.20
N THR A 190 9.33 -5.19 8.50
CA THR A 190 9.66 -6.61 8.60
C THR A 190 10.41 -7.01 7.34
N ASP A 191 11.51 -7.73 7.49
CA ASP A 191 12.30 -8.26 6.38
C ASP A 191 11.97 -9.72 6.07
N ALA A 192 12.73 -10.30 5.11
CA ALA A 192 12.55 -11.69 4.69
C ALA A 192 12.82 -12.71 5.81
N ASN A 193 13.55 -12.34 6.85
CA ASN A 193 13.83 -13.19 8.02
C ASN A 193 12.79 -13.03 9.14
N TYR A 194 11.74 -12.24 8.88
CA TYR A 194 10.70 -11.85 9.85
C TYR A 194 11.21 -10.99 11.02
N ASP A 195 12.37 -10.38 10.87
CA ASP A 195 12.86 -9.41 11.84
C ASP A 195 12.12 -8.09 11.68
N THR A 196 11.39 -7.71 12.73
CA THR A 196 10.60 -6.48 12.74
C THR A 196 11.30 -5.41 13.55
N ARG A 197 11.54 -4.25 12.92
CA ARG A 197 12.16 -3.09 13.55
C ARG A 197 11.42 -1.80 13.24
N ARG A 198 11.51 -0.85 14.17
CA ARG A 198 11.00 0.50 13.95
C ARG A 198 11.91 1.28 13.00
N ILE A 199 11.30 1.93 12.02
CA ILE A 199 11.96 2.88 11.13
C ILE A 199 11.66 4.29 11.63
N TYR A 200 12.71 5.07 11.79
CA TYR A 200 12.58 6.47 12.20
C TYR A 200 12.45 7.36 10.97
N VAL A 201 11.35 8.06 10.89
CA VAL A 201 11.05 9.06 9.87
C VAL A 201 11.00 10.44 10.52
N GLN A 202 11.18 11.49 9.72
CA GLN A 202 11.33 12.86 10.24
C GLN A 202 10.02 13.47 10.77
N THR A 203 8.88 12.82 10.50
CA THR A 203 7.56 13.29 10.92
C THR A 203 6.78 12.17 11.58
N SER A 204 5.84 12.51 12.45
CA SER A 204 4.81 11.61 12.97
C SER A 204 3.45 11.77 12.27
N HIS A 205 3.33 12.75 11.37
CA HIS A 205 2.13 13.02 10.57
C HIS A 205 2.29 12.42 9.18
N ILE A 206 2.18 11.11 9.12
CA ILE A 206 2.43 10.32 7.91
C ILE A 206 1.10 10.09 7.20
N GLY A 207 1.00 10.51 5.95
CA GLY A 207 -0.10 10.21 5.05
C GLY A 207 -0.02 8.79 4.50
N LYS A 208 -0.11 8.61 3.20
CA LYS A 208 0.06 7.30 2.55
C LYS A 208 1.50 6.82 2.62
N ILE A 209 1.68 5.51 2.58
CA ILE A 209 2.99 4.87 2.46
C ILE A 209 3.04 4.03 1.20
N ALA A 210 4.24 3.91 0.62
CA ALA A 210 4.49 3.09 -0.57
C ALA A 210 5.91 2.54 -0.54
N VAL A 211 6.14 1.45 -1.25
CA VAL A 211 7.47 0.85 -1.46
C VAL A 211 7.68 0.64 -2.94
N PHE A 212 8.89 0.84 -3.41
CA PHE A 212 9.24 0.53 -4.78
C PHE A 212 9.20 -0.98 -5.00
N TYR A 213 8.68 -1.42 -6.14
CA TYR A 213 8.38 -2.83 -6.38
C TYR A 213 9.61 -3.75 -6.31
N ASP A 214 10.71 -3.34 -6.92
CA ASP A 214 11.92 -4.12 -7.11
C ASP A 214 13.10 -3.68 -6.22
N GLU A 215 12.90 -2.64 -5.43
CA GLU A 215 13.90 -2.13 -4.52
C GLU A 215 13.30 -1.88 -3.13
N ASP A 216 14.13 -1.98 -2.10
CA ASP A 216 13.72 -1.69 -0.72
C ASP A 216 13.76 -0.17 -0.44
N LYS A 217 13.08 0.61 -1.31
CA LYS A 217 12.94 2.05 -1.18
C LYS A 217 11.55 2.38 -0.65
N PHE A 218 11.52 2.97 0.53
CA PHE A 218 10.30 3.35 1.23
C PHE A 218 9.97 4.83 1.00
N PHE A 219 8.74 5.10 0.61
CA PHE A 219 8.18 6.44 0.42
C PHE A 219 7.05 6.66 1.41
N TYR A 220 6.93 7.87 1.89
CA TYR A 220 5.80 8.28 2.71
C TYR A 220 5.39 9.72 2.36
N ASP A 221 4.10 9.98 2.50
CA ASP A 221 3.55 11.33 2.38
C ASP A 221 3.68 12.03 3.73
N ASP A 222 4.39 13.16 3.73
CA ASP A 222 4.41 14.12 4.84
C ASP A 222 3.43 15.23 4.49
N SER A 223 2.34 15.33 5.24
CA SER A 223 1.27 16.31 4.98
C SER A 223 1.75 17.77 4.95
N GLN A 224 2.96 18.05 5.45
CA GLN A 224 3.56 19.40 5.47
C GLN A 224 4.62 19.60 4.39
N ARG A 225 5.29 18.54 3.94
CA ARG A 225 6.48 18.60 3.08
C ARG A 225 6.32 17.88 1.75
N GLY A 226 5.22 17.17 1.55
CA GLY A 226 4.97 16.35 0.37
C GLY A 226 5.59 14.95 0.45
N ILE A 227 5.85 14.32 -0.70
CA ILE A 227 6.36 12.95 -0.76
C ILE A 227 7.83 12.90 -0.35
N MET A 228 8.14 12.09 0.65
CA MET A 228 9.46 11.87 1.19
C MET A 228 9.98 10.48 0.86
N LEU A 229 11.20 10.40 0.38
CA LEU A 229 11.93 9.14 0.23
C LEU A 229 12.76 8.90 1.50
N SER A 230 12.54 7.79 2.16
CA SER A 230 13.40 7.33 3.25
C SER A 230 14.46 6.38 2.68
N LEU A 231 15.69 6.83 2.64
CA LEU A 231 16.83 5.96 2.35
C LEU A 231 17.13 5.15 3.62
N ILE A 232 16.71 3.91 3.61
CA ILE A 232 17.04 2.98 4.70
C ILE A 232 18.37 2.35 4.34
N HIS A 233 19.45 2.84 4.95
CA HIS A 233 20.71 2.12 4.92
C HIS A 233 20.57 0.89 5.81
N ILE A 234 20.64 -0.27 5.19
CA ILE A 234 20.70 -1.58 5.85
C ILE A 234 22.11 -1.82 6.36
#